data_2c0eaf6e4439b2a3fcf8cd1fa56e00dc
#
_entry.id   2c0eaf6e4439b2a3fcf8cd1fa56e00dc
#
_cell.length_a   1.000
_cell.length_b   1.000
_cell.length_c   1.000
_cell.angle_alpha   90.00
_cell.angle_beta   90.00
_cell.angle_gamma   90.00
#
_symmetry.space_group_name_H-M   'P 1'
#
loop_
_entity.id
_entity.type
_entity.pdbx_description
1 polymer ?
#
loop_
_entity_poly.entity_id
_entity_poly.type
_entity_poly.pdbx_seq_one_letter_code
_entity_poly.pdbx_strand_id
1 'polypeptide(L)'
;MIYLDHAATTAVSKSAREAMLPYFSEDYGNPSSLYLFAQKAKKAVEDSRRSLAGLLGINPREIYFSSGGTESDNWAILSAFYSAMGKKSSLSGSEAEQKSSLSDSDAAGQKQRQPHIICSAIEHHAVLESCKFAESLGARVSRIPVDSEGFLDLEALEQAITEDTVLISVMAANNEMGTIQNLRAIGEIAKKHGVLFHTDAVQAFGQIPLSFSEMGIDLLSASAHKLHGPKGIGLLVIRKGVRLPAFLHGGAQERGFRAGTENVPAIVGFARAA
;
A
#
# COMPACT_ATOMS: atom_id res chain seq x y z
N MET A 1 3.65 -14.59 32.45
CA MET A 1 2.98 -14.98 31.20
C MET A 1 4.01 -15.03 30.11
N ILE A 2 4.07 -16.13 29.34
CA ILE A 2 4.92 -16.25 28.14
C ILE A 2 4.00 -15.99 26.94
N TYR A 3 4.31 -14.94 26.15
CA TYR A 3 3.55 -14.57 24.97
C TYR A 3 4.35 -14.97 23.71
N LEU A 4 3.79 -15.83 22.88
CA LEU A 4 4.45 -16.40 21.69
C LEU A 4 3.73 -16.07 20.37
N ASP A 5 2.58 -15.38 20.42
CA ASP A 5 1.80 -15.03 19.23
C ASP A 5 2.25 -13.67 18.65
N HIS A 6 3.51 -13.57 18.24
CA HIS A 6 4.05 -12.34 17.64
C HIS A 6 3.46 -12.06 16.24
N ALA A 7 2.87 -13.06 15.59
CA ALA A 7 2.14 -12.87 14.35
C ALA A 7 0.85 -12.06 14.54
N ALA A 8 0.22 -12.10 15.72
CA ALA A 8 -0.92 -11.25 16.03
C ALA A 8 -0.52 -9.81 16.35
N THR A 9 0.47 -9.62 17.23
CA THR A 9 1.04 -8.30 17.59
C THR A 9 2.28 -8.48 18.45
N THR A 10 3.07 -7.44 18.60
CA THR A 10 4.25 -7.44 19.50
C THR A 10 4.15 -6.34 20.54
N ALA A 11 4.87 -6.49 21.67
CA ALA A 11 5.07 -5.42 22.62
C ALA A 11 5.99 -4.35 22.01
N VAL A 12 5.70 -3.08 22.30
CA VAL A 12 6.58 -1.97 21.87
C VAL A 12 7.94 -2.12 22.56
N SER A 13 9.02 -2.11 21.80
CA SER A 13 10.37 -2.20 22.33
C SER A 13 10.70 -1.01 23.23
N LYS A 14 11.62 -1.21 24.20
CA LYS A 14 12.07 -0.13 25.09
C LYS A 14 12.62 1.04 24.28
N SER A 15 13.45 0.76 23.27
CA SER A 15 14.06 1.78 22.43
C SER A 15 13.03 2.58 21.60
N ALA A 16 12.02 1.91 21.05
CA ALA A 16 10.95 2.58 20.32
C ALA A 16 10.11 3.47 21.26
N ARG A 17 9.73 2.93 22.43
CA ARG A 17 8.96 3.68 23.44
C ARG A 17 9.70 4.93 23.90
N GLU A 18 10.98 4.82 24.25
CA GLU A 18 11.79 5.95 24.69
C GLU A 18 11.95 7.02 23.61
N ALA A 19 12.10 6.62 22.36
CA ALA A 19 12.20 7.54 21.22
C ALA A 19 10.88 8.31 20.97
N MET A 20 9.73 7.74 21.33
CA MET A 20 8.41 8.37 21.17
C MET A 20 8.13 9.46 22.21
N LEU A 21 8.65 9.30 23.43
CA LEU A 21 8.25 10.12 24.61
C LEU A 21 8.35 11.63 24.39
N PRO A 22 9.42 12.20 23.82
CA PRO A 22 9.53 13.65 23.65
C PRO A 22 8.40 14.28 22.82
N TYR A 23 7.84 13.51 21.88
CA TYR A 23 6.82 14.01 20.95
C TYR A 23 5.40 14.01 21.52
N PHE A 24 5.19 13.55 22.76
CA PHE A 24 3.90 13.65 23.44
C PHE A 24 3.74 14.97 24.22
N SER A 25 4.84 15.57 24.72
CA SER A 25 4.77 16.71 25.64
C SER A 25 5.80 17.80 25.40
N GLU A 26 6.99 17.48 24.94
CA GLU A 26 8.09 18.43 24.76
C GLU A 26 8.15 18.98 23.32
N ASP A 27 8.27 18.09 22.34
CA ASP A 27 8.43 18.40 20.91
C ASP A 27 7.12 18.10 20.14
N TYR A 28 5.95 18.41 20.72
CA TYR A 28 4.61 18.08 20.20
C TYR A 28 4.12 18.99 19.06
N GLY A 29 4.99 19.80 18.47
CA GLY A 29 4.63 20.73 17.41
C GLY A 29 4.04 20.02 16.18
N ASN A 30 3.06 20.69 15.53
CA ASN A 30 2.47 20.17 14.30
C ASN A 30 3.50 20.28 13.14
N PRO A 31 3.92 19.17 12.48
CA PRO A 31 4.93 19.19 11.41
C PRO A 31 4.60 20.12 10.23
N SER A 32 3.31 20.40 10.01
CA SER A 32 2.85 21.28 8.93
C SER A 32 2.95 22.77 9.25
N SER A 33 3.27 23.13 10.51
CA SER A 33 3.38 24.53 10.92
C SER A 33 4.71 25.15 10.52
N LEU A 34 4.70 26.48 10.26
CA LEU A 34 5.89 27.19 9.76
C LEU A 34 6.81 27.73 10.87
N TYR A 35 6.34 27.79 12.12
CA TYR A 35 7.13 28.34 13.22
C TYR A 35 8.16 27.35 13.76
N LEU A 36 9.18 27.90 14.43
CA LEU A 36 10.38 27.18 14.85
C LEU A 36 10.10 25.97 15.74
N PHE A 37 9.12 26.07 16.64
CA PHE A 37 8.72 24.97 17.52
C PHE A 37 8.31 23.69 16.78
N ALA A 38 7.71 23.83 15.59
CA ALA A 38 7.27 22.69 14.77
C ALA A 38 8.42 22.01 13.99
N GLN A 39 9.58 22.68 13.85
CA GLN A 39 10.67 22.17 13.03
C GLN A 39 11.27 20.85 13.55
N LYS A 40 11.29 20.67 14.86
CA LYS A 40 11.77 19.39 15.47
C LYS A 40 10.87 18.24 15.09
N ALA A 41 9.55 18.39 15.22
CA ALA A 41 8.58 17.38 14.84
C ALA A 41 8.66 17.07 13.32
N LYS A 42 8.73 18.08 12.48
CA LYS A 42 8.92 17.94 11.03
C LYS A 42 10.20 17.17 10.69
N LYS A 43 11.32 17.56 11.30
CA LYS A 43 12.59 16.86 11.13
C LYS A 43 12.52 15.41 11.54
N ALA A 44 11.86 15.10 12.65
CA ALA A 44 11.68 13.73 13.16
C ALA A 44 10.89 12.85 12.17
N VAL A 45 9.82 13.38 11.57
CA VAL A 45 9.06 12.69 10.51
C VAL A 45 9.94 12.38 9.30
N GLU A 46 10.70 13.37 8.81
CA GLU A 46 11.56 13.18 7.64
C GLU A 46 12.78 12.29 7.92
N ASP A 47 13.37 12.35 9.12
CA ASP A 47 14.45 11.44 9.52
C ASP A 47 13.94 10.00 9.60
N SER A 48 12.75 9.79 10.18
CA SER A 48 12.10 8.49 10.25
C SER A 48 11.80 7.93 8.86
N ARG A 49 11.31 8.78 7.96
CA ARG A 49 11.04 8.42 6.56
C ARG A 49 12.32 7.99 5.85
N ARG A 50 13.44 8.71 6.05
CA ARG A 50 14.76 8.34 5.49
C ARG A 50 15.27 7.02 6.04
N SER A 51 15.14 6.78 7.35
CA SER A 51 15.55 5.52 7.97
C SER A 51 14.80 4.33 7.37
N LEU A 52 13.46 4.41 7.31
CA LEU A 52 12.63 3.35 6.74
C LEU A 52 12.90 3.12 5.24
N ALA A 53 13.13 4.19 4.48
CA ALA A 53 13.50 4.09 3.07
C ALA A 53 14.86 3.40 2.88
N GLY A 54 15.81 3.64 3.77
CA GLY A 54 17.12 2.99 3.76
C GLY A 54 17.05 1.48 3.90
N LEU A 55 16.09 0.96 4.69
CA LEU A 55 15.89 -0.50 4.86
C LEU A 55 15.44 -1.20 3.58
N LEU A 56 14.71 -0.50 2.71
CA LEU A 56 14.20 -1.02 1.44
C LEU A 56 15.07 -0.63 0.23
N GLY A 57 16.11 0.20 0.44
CA GLY A 57 16.95 0.73 -0.64
C GLY A 57 16.19 1.64 -1.62
N ILE A 58 15.21 2.40 -1.13
CA ILE A 58 14.32 3.26 -1.95
C ILE A 58 14.47 4.74 -1.62
N ASN A 59 13.86 5.61 -2.45
CA ASN A 59 13.82 7.03 -2.17
C ASN A 59 12.82 7.33 -1.02
N PRO A 60 13.16 8.18 -0.03
CA PRO A 60 12.23 8.56 1.03
C PRO A 60 10.88 9.11 0.53
N ARG A 61 10.86 9.71 -0.65
CA ARG A 61 9.61 10.20 -1.27
C ARG A 61 8.65 9.09 -1.72
N GLU A 62 9.08 7.84 -1.73
CA GLU A 62 8.24 6.70 -2.06
C GLU A 62 7.48 6.16 -0.84
N ILE A 63 7.85 6.59 0.38
CA ILE A 63 7.15 6.23 1.62
C ILE A 63 6.02 7.21 1.92
N TYR A 64 4.88 6.69 2.32
CA TYR A 64 3.71 7.39 2.81
C TYR A 64 3.24 6.75 4.10
N PHE A 65 3.06 7.54 5.16
CA PHE A 65 2.57 7.03 6.44
C PHE A 65 1.06 6.85 6.43
N SER A 66 0.61 5.76 7.05
CA SER A 66 -0.79 5.37 7.22
C SER A 66 -1.05 5.01 8.69
N SER A 67 -2.28 4.65 9.04
CA SER A 67 -2.61 4.19 10.40
C SER A 67 -2.26 2.72 10.65
N GLY A 68 -1.83 1.96 9.64
CA GLY A 68 -1.49 0.54 9.74
C GLY A 68 -1.59 -0.21 8.43
N GLY A 69 -1.32 -1.51 8.45
CA GLY A 69 -1.37 -2.38 7.27
C GLY A 69 -2.72 -2.33 6.57
N THR A 70 -3.81 -2.44 7.33
CA THR A 70 -5.17 -2.40 6.77
C THR A 70 -5.46 -1.14 5.96
N GLU A 71 -5.06 0.05 6.46
CA GLU A 71 -5.21 1.29 5.69
C GLU A 71 -4.34 1.26 4.42
N SER A 72 -3.10 0.77 4.53
CA SER A 72 -2.17 0.69 3.39
C SER A 72 -2.66 -0.26 2.30
N ASP A 73 -3.21 -1.43 2.66
CA ASP A 73 -3.77 -2.40 1.71
C ASP A 73 -5.02 -1.84 1.02
N ASN A 74 -5.93 -1.23 1.78
CA ASN A 74 -7.09 -0.54 1.21
C ASN A 74 -6.65 0.56 0.24
N TRP A 75 -5.66 1.36 0.63
CA TRP A 75 -5.13 2.41 -0.22
C TRP A 75 -4.56 1.86 -1.53
N ALA A 76 -3.70 0.84 -1.47
CA ALA A 76 -3.11 0.22 -2.66
C ALA A 76 -4.19 -0.32 -3.61
N ILE A 77 -5.12 -1.12 -3.10
CA ILE A 77 -6.14 -1.82 -3.89
C ILE A 77 -7.16 -0.83 -4.47
N LEU A 78 -7.76 0.00 -3.63
CA LEU A 78 -8.82 0.91 -4.07
C LEU A 78 -8.28 2.02 -4.95
N SER A 79 -7.06 2.53 -4.69
CA SER A 79 -6.47 3.54 -5.56
C SER A 79 -6.08 2.99 -6.93
N ALA A 80 -5.61 1.74 -7.03
CA ALA A 80 -5.38 1.09 -8.32
C ALA A 80 -6.69 0.95 -9.12
N PHE A 81 -7.77 0.52 -8.45
CA PHE A 81 -9.10 0.45 -9.04
C PHE A 81 -9.60 1.83 -9.51
N TYR A 82 -9.58 2.86 -8.66
CA TYR A 82 -10.03 4.22 -9.03
C TYR A 82 -9.16 4.85 -10.12
N SER A 83 -7.85 4.60 -10.13
CA SER A 83 -6.96 5.06 -11.20
C SER A 83 -7.34 4.49 -12.56
N ALA A 84 -7.75 3.23 -12.60
CA ALA A 84 -8.22 2.58 -13.83
C ALA A 84 -9.57 3.14 -14.29
N MET A 85 -10.48 3.43 -13.34
CA MET A 85 -11.77 4.06 -13.65
C MET A 85 -11.60 5.50 -14.16
N GLY A 86 -10.68 6.30 -13.59
CA GLY A 86 -10.43 7.69 -13.97
C GLY A 86 -9.78 7.84 -15.35
N LYS A 87 -8.96 6.88 -15.80
CA LYS A 87 -8.39 6.88 -17.15
C LYS A 87 -9.45 6.81 -18.26
N LYS A 88 -10.66 6.34 -17.98
CA LYS A 88 -11.78 6.32 -18.93
C LYS A 88 -12.32 7.73 -19.24
N SER A 89 -12.27 8.66 -18.29
CA SER A 89 -12.78 10.03 -18.48
C SER A 89 -11.84 10.91 -19.31
N SER A 90 -10.52 10.63 -19.33
CA SER A 90 -9.54 11.47 -20.03
C SER A 90 -9.31 11.05 -21.50
N LEU A 91 -9.69 9.84 -21.90
CA LEU A 91 -9.61 9.38 -23.27
C LEU A 91 -10.82 9.80 -24.12
N SER A 92 -11.91 10.27 -23.48
CA SER A 92 -13.11 10.84 -24.14
C SER A 92 -13.12 12.35 -24.24
N GLY A 93 -12.05 13.03 -23.79
CA GLY A 93 -11.99 14.48 -23.61
C GLY A 93 -10.84 15.19 -24.32
N SER A 94 -10.54 14.84 -25.60
CA SER A 94 -9.83 15.76 -26.48
C SER A 94 -10.74 16.06 -27.68
N GLU A 95 -11.18 17.32 -27.77
CA GLU A 95 -12.03 17.91 -28.81
C GLU A 95 -13.55 17.70 -28.65
N ALA A 96 -14.19 18.56 -27.89
CA ALA A 96 -15.52 19.09 -28.25
C ALA A 96 -15.92 20.26 -27.35
N GLU A 97 -15.48 21.44 -27.70
CA GLU A 97 -16.34 22.62 -27.51
C GLU A 97 -17.50 22.53 -28.51
N GLN A 98 -18.72 22.67 -27.95
CA GLN A 98 -19.95 23.02 -28.66
C GLN A 98 -20.49 22.02 -29.70
N LYS A 99 -21.49 21.22 -29.28
CA LYS A 99 -22.86 21.33 -29.86
C LYS A 99 -23.83 20.41 -29.11
N SER A 100 -24.82 21.03 -28.52
CA SER A 100 -26.07 20.40 -28.05
C SER A 100 -26.81 19.82 -29.24
N SER A 101 -26.98 18.52 -29.29
CA SER A 101 -28.17 17.87 -29.90
C SER A 101 -28.16 16.40 -29.45
N LEU A 102 -29.16 16.06 -28.65
CA LEU A 102 -29.50 14.70 -28.27
C LEU A 102 -29.82 13.88 -29.53
N SER A 103 -29.07 12.82 -29.76
CA SER A 103 -29.56 11.68 -30.55
C SER A 103 -29.07 10.38 -29.88
N ASP A 104 -30.00 9.66 -29.29
CA ASP A 104 -29.88 8.38 -28.61
C ASP A 104 -29.63 7.22 -29.61
N SER A 105 -28.55 7.22 -30.36
CA SER A 105 -28.35 6.13 -31.33
C SER A 105 -26.97 5.51 -31.45
N ASP A 106 -25.98 5.92 -30.61
CA ASP A 106 -24.61 5.34 -30.72
C ASP A 106 -24.08 4.68 -29.42
N ALA A 107 -24.97 4.15 -28.58
CA ALA A 107 -24.56 3.42 -27.34
C ALA A 107 -24.31 1.92 -27.55
N ALA A 108 -24.24 1.44 -28.79
CA ALA A 108 -24.04 0.03 -29.07
C ALA A 108 -22.60 -0.23 -29.58
N GLY A 109 -21.66 -0.60 -28.65
CA GLY A 109 -20.39 -1.17 -29.08
C GLY A 109 -19.15 -0.97 -28.20
N GLN A 110 -19.10 -0.03 -27.25
CA GLN A 110 -17.93 0.03 -26.37
C GLN A 110 -18.09 -0.94 -25.22
N LYS A 111 -17.44 -2.10 -25.30
CA LYS A 111 -17.29 -3.06 -24.20
C LYS A 111 -16.71 -2.31 -23.00
N GLN A 112 -17.52 -2.06 -22.00
CA GLN A 112 -17.11 -1.33 -20.80
C GLN A 112 -16.02 -2.12 -20.11
N ARG A 113 -14.75 -1.70 -20.23
CA ARG A 113 -13.62 -2.36 -19.59
C ARG A 113 -13.86 -2.40 -18.09
N GLN A 114 -13.80 -3.59 -17.51
CA GLN A 114 -13.99 -3.83 -16.08
C GLN A 114 -12.62 -4.00 -15.43
N PRO A 115 -12.17 -3.06 -14.57
CA PRO A 115 -10.87 -3.21 -13.91
C PRO A 115 -10.76 -4.55 -13.22
N HIS A 116 -9.66 -5.26 -13.46
CA HIS A 116 -9.43 -6.58 -12.91
C HIS A 116 -8.29 -6.55 -11.90
N ILE A 117 -8.54 -7.10 -10.71
CA ILE A 117 -7.59 -7.25 -9.62
C ILE A 117 -7.35 -8.74 -9.39
N ILE A 118 -6.10 -9.14 -9.23
CA ILE A 118 -5.72 -10.49 -8.89
C ILE A 118 -5.13 -10.48 -7.48
N CYS A 119 -5.54 -11.41 -6.62
CA CYS A 119 -4.93 -11.62 -5.30
C CYS A 119 -4.74 -13.11 -5.01
N SER A 120 -3.92 -13.47 -4.02
CA SER A 120 -3.85 -14.84 -3.56
C SER A 120 -5.10 -15.23 -2.76
N ALA A 121 -5.40 -16.52 -2.69
CA ALA A 121 -6.53 -17.02 -1.90
C ALA A 121 -6.28 -16.95 -0.39
N ILE A 122 -5.02 -16.76 0.04
CA ILE A 122 -4.59 -16.78 1.45
C ILE A 122 -4.19 -15.40 1.98
N GLU A 123 -4.63 -14.33 1.33
CA GLU A 123 -4.36 -12.95 1.76
C GLU A 123 -4.98 -12.66 3.14
N HIS A 124 -4.40 -11.69 3.84
CA HIS A 124 -5.02 -11.12 5.02
C HIS A 124 -6.40 -10.51 4.68
N HIS A 125 -7.33 -10.52 5.64
CA HIS A 125 -8.67 -9.96 5.45
C HIS A 125 -8.67 -8.51 4.95
N ALA A 126 -7.65 -7.72 5.28
CA ALA A 126 -7.51 -6.34 4.77
C ALA A 126 -7.46 -6.30 3.23
N VAL A 127 -6.78 -7.25 2.59
CA VAL A 127 -6.71 -7.41 1.14
C VAL A 127 -8.01 -8.02 0.60
N LEU A 128 -8.47 -9.15 1.19
CA LEU A 128 -9.65 -9.87 0.70
C LEU A 128 -10.92 -9.01 0.74
N GLU A 129 -11.16 -8.30 1.84
CA GLU A 129 -12.33 -7.42 1.98
C GLU A 129 -12.22 -6.15 1.12
N SER A 130 -10.99 -5.62 0.92
CA SER A 130 -10.79 -4.51 -0.03
C SER A 130 -11.07 -4.94 -1.47
N CYS A 131 -10.64 -6.14 -1.86
CA CYS A 131 -10.97 -6.73 -3.16
C CYS A 131 -12.48 -6.94 -3.32
N LYS A 132 -13.14 -7.48 -2.30
CA LYS A 132 -14.61 -7.67 -2.29
C LYS A 132 -15.35 -6.33 -2.36
N PHE A 133 -14.86 -5.29 -1.68
CA PHE A 133 -15.42 -3.95 -1.81
C PHE A 133 -15.24 -3.41 -3.23
N ALA A 134 -14.07 -3.59 -3.85
CA ALA A 134 -13.85 -3.23 -5.25
C ALA A 134 -14.80 -3.99 -6.20
N GLU A 135 -15.09 -5.29 -5.92
CA GLU A 135 -16.11 -6.07 -6.67
C GLU A 135 -17.48 -5.40 -6.59
N SER A 136 -17.90 -4.94 -5.41
CA SER A 136 -19.19 -4.24 -5.25
C SER A 136 -19.27 -2.92 -6.02
N LEU A 137 -18.12 -2.33 -6.37
CA LEU A 137 -17.99 -1.13 -7.19
C LEU A 137 -17.80 -1.43 -8.69
N GLY A 138 -17.83 -2.71 -9.08
CA GLY A 138 -17.75 -3.15 -10.47
C GLY A 138 -16.37 -3.63 -10.93
N ALA A 139 -15.41 -3.89 -10.04
CA ALA A 139 -14.20 -4.61 -10.40
C ALA A 139 -14.47 -6.09 -10.64
N ARG A 140 -13.63 -6.73 -11.43
CA ARG A 140 -13.49 -8.19 -11.45
C ARG A 140 -12.32 -8.57 -10.53
N VAL A 141 -12.48 -9.62 -9.72
CA VAL A 141 -11.41 -10.12 -8.85
C VAL A 141 -11.17 -11.61 -9.12
N SER A 142 -9.90 -11.99 -9.36
CA SER A 142 -9.46 -13.38 -9.42
C SER A 142 -8.65 -13.71 -8.17
N ARG A 143 -9.02 -14.78 -7.47
CA ARG A 143 -8.29 -15.31 -6.32
C ARG A 143 -7.51 -16.52 -6.77
N ILE A 144 -6.18 -16.42 -6.79
CA ILE A 144 -5.30 -17.48 -7.26
C ILE A 144 -5.09 -18.49 -6.13
N PRO A 145 -5.25 -19.80 -6.43
CA PRO A 145 -5.04 -20.83 -5.44
C PRO A 145 -3.57 -20.93 -5.02
N VAL A 146 -3.35 -21.58 -3.88
CA VAL A 146 -2.05 -21.97 -3.37
C VAL A 146 -2.00 -23.49 -3.21
N ASP A 147 -0.80 -24.04 -3.16
CA ASP A 147 -0.60 -25.45 -2.85
C ASP A 147 -0.79 -25.76 -1.34
N SER A 148 -0.56 -26.99 -0.94
CA SER A 148 -0.70 -27.43 0.46
C SER A 148 0.29 -26.78 1.42
N GLU A 149 1.38 -26.23 0.94
CA GLU A 149 2.38 -25.49 1.69
C GLU A 149 2.15 -23.96 1.66
N GLY A 150 1.13 -23.52 0.92
CA GLY A 150 0.73 -22.12 0.81
C GLY A 150 1.49 -21.34 -0.26
N PHE A 151 2.23 -22.00 -1.16
CA PHE A 151 2.89 -21.30 -2.28
C PHE A 151 1.88 -21.01 -3.40
N LEU A 152 1.97 -19.79 -3.93
CA LEU A 152 1.11 -19.33 -5.02
C LEU A 152 1.37 -20.13 -6.30
N ASP A 153 0.29 -20.55 -6.97
CA ASP A 153 0.35 -21.13 -8.32
C ASP A 153 0.68 -20.04 -9.35
N LEU A 154 1.97 -19.97 -9.75
CA LEU A 154 2.46 -18.95 -10.69
C LEU A 154 1.91 -19.14 -12.11
N GLU A 155 1.61 -20.37 -12.51
CA GLU A 155 1.01 -20.63 -13.82
C GLU A 155 -0.43 -20.14 -13.86
N ALA A 156 -1.21 -20.45 -12.82
CA ALA A 156 -2.57 -19.95 -12.68
C ALA A 156 -2.60 -18.41 -12.56
N LEU A 157 -1.61 -17.80 -11.86
CA LEU A 157 -1.46 -16.36 -11.81
C LEU A 157 -1.29 -15.77 -13.21
N GLU A 158 -0.35 -16.28 -14.00
CA GLU A 158 -0.07 -15.74 -15.32
C GLU A 158 -1.24 -15.93 -16.30
N GLN A 159 -1.92 -17.08 -16.24
CA GLN A 159 -3.11 -17.37 -17.04
C GLN A 159 -4.32 -16.48 -16.68
N ALA A 160 -4.42 -16.02 -15.42
CA ALA A 160 -5.50 -15.14 -14.99
C ALA A 160 -5.36 -13.69 -15.49
N ILE A 161 -4.17 -13.28 -15.93
CA ILE A 161 -3.91 -11.91 -16.39
C ILE A 161 -4.63 -11.65 -17.71
N THR A 162 -5.29 -10.50 -17.78
CA THR A 162 -5.98 -10.03 -19.00
C THR A 162 -5.60 -8.57 -19.27
N GLU A 163 -6.03 -8.04 -20.41
CA GLU A 163 -5.82 -6.63 -20.78
C GLU A 163 -6.47 -5.63 -19.77
N ASP A 164 -7.46 -6.08 -19.01
CA ASP A 164 -8.14 -5.30 -17.97
C ASP A 164 -7.48 -5.42 -16.61
N THR A 165 -6.44 -6.26 -16.43
CA THR A 165 -5.75 -6.44 -15.14
C THR A 165 -4.96 -5.19 -14.79
N VAL A 166 -5.24 -4.62 -13.62
CA VAL A 166 -4.65 -3.36 -13.15
C VAL A 166 -3.74 -3.55 -11.94
N LEU A 167 -3.96 -4.63 -11.16
CA LEU A 167 -3.22 -4.90 -9.94
C LEU A 167 -3.12 -6.40 -9.69
N ILE A 168 -1.93 -6.84 -9.31
CA ILE A 168 -1.67 -8.13 -8.65
C ILE A 168 -1.31 -7.80 -7.20
N SER A 169 -1.99 -8.40 -6.23
CA SER A 169 -1.74 -8.23 -4.79
C SER A 169 -1.47 -9.59 -4.16
N VAL A 170 -0.23 -9.81 -3.71
CA VAL A 170 0.18 -11.07 -3.07
C VAL A 170 1.01 -10.76 -1.84
N MET A 171 0.61 -11.28 -0.67
CA MET A 171 1.33 -11.07 0.58
C MET A 171 2.74 -11.65 0.52
N ALA A 172 3.69 -10.97 1.17
CA ALA A 172 5.09 -11.41 1.18
C ALA A 172 5.31 -12.66 2.04
N ALA A 173 4.63 -12.72 3.18
CA ALA A 173 4.65 -13.86 4.10
C ALA A 173 3.29 -14.05 4.73
N ASN A 174 2.79 -15.28 4.78
CA ASN A 174 1.49 -15.57 5.35
C ASN A 174 1.55 -15.55 6.89
N ASN A 175 0.56 -14.91 7.51
CA ASN A 175 0.50 -14.71 8.96
C ASN A 175 0.11 -15.97 9.76
N GLU A 176 -0.43 -16.99 9.12
CA GLU A 176 -0.88 -18.24 9.76
C GLU A 176 0.07 -19.39 9.46
N MET A 177 0.41 -19.61 8.19
CA MET A 177 1.26 -20.71 7.74
C MET A 177 2.76 -20.39 7.81
N GLY A 178 3.12 -19.10 7.72
CA GLY A 178 4.51 -18.65 7.66
C GLY A 178 5.17 -18.77 6.29
N THR A 179 4.45 -19.20 5.27
CA THR A 179 4.97 -19.37 3.91
C THR A 179 5.42 -18.03 3.33
N ILE A 180 6.64 -17.96 2.83
CA ILE A 180 7.22 -16.78 2.17
C ILE A 180 7.07 -16.96 0.66
N GLN A 181 6.38 -16.02 0.01
CA GLN A 181 6.11 -16.09 -1.42
C GLN A 181 7.33 -15.71 -2.26
N ASN A 182 7.42 -16.26 -3.46
CA ASN A 182 8.45 -15.90 -4.44
C ASN A 182 8.11 -14.56 -5.12
N LEU A 183 8.29 -13.45 -4.37
CA LEU A 183 7.94 -12.11 -4.86
C LEU A 183 8.67 -11.72 -6.14
N ARG A 184 9.92 -12.23 -6.35
CA ARG A 184 10.68 -11.96 -7.58
C ARG A 184 9.97 -12.55 -8.80
N ALA A 185 9.57 -13.82 -8.75
CA ALA A 185 8.86 -14.45 -9.85
C ALA A 185 7.52 -13.78 -10.14
N ILE A 186 6.78 -13.40 -9.08
CA ILE A 186 5.52 -12.65 -9.22
C ILE A 186 5.76 -11.28 -9.87
N GLY A 187 6.79 -10.54 -9.42
CA GLY A 187 7.15 -9.24 -9.98
C GLY A 187 7.61 -9.32 -11.45
N GLU A 188 8.32 -10.39 -11.83
CA GLU A 188 8.69 -10.64 -13.23
C GLU A 188 7.46 -10.86 -14.11
N ILE A 189 6.47 -11.64 -13.64
CA ILE A 189 5.18 -11.83 -14.32
C ILE A 189 4.44 -10.50 -14.43
N ALA A 190 4.28 -9.75 -13.33
CA ALA A 190 3.60 -8.46 -13.33
C ALA A 190 4.25 -7.49 -14.32
N LYS A 191 5.58 -7.39 -14.30
CA LYS A 191 6.37 -6.54 -15.21
C LYS A 191 6.20 -6.94 -16.67
N LYS A 192 6.24 -8.24 -16.99
CA LYS A 192 6.04 -8.78 -18.35
C LYS A 192 4.71 -8.33 -18.95
N HIS A 193 3.67 -8.26 -18.12
CA HIS A 193 2.32 -7.89 -18.54
C HIS A 193 1.98 -6.41 -18.31
N GLY A 194 2.89 -5.61 -17.73
CA GLY A 194 2.67 -4.18 -17.45
C GLY A 194 1.62 -3.91 -16.38
N VAL A 195 1.42 -4.85 -15.44
CA VAL A 195 0.46 -4.79 -14.34
C VAL A 195 1.16 -4.31 -13.08
N LEU A 196 0.50 -3.49 -12.25
CA LEU A 196 1.04 -3.08 -10.94
C LEU A 196 1.13 -4.28 -10.00
N PHE A 197 2.23 -4.37 -9.26
CA PHE A 197 2.44 -5.39 -8.24
C PHE A 197 2.46 -4.77 -6.83
N HIS A 198 1.48 -5.15 -6.01
CA HIS A 198 1.38 -4.85 -4.58
C HIS A 198 1.73 -6.07 -3.75
N THR A 199 2.44 -5.86 -2.65
CA THR A 199 2.65 -6.89 -1.63
C THR A 199 2.25 -6.37 -0.25
N ASP A 200 1.38 -7.10 0.45
CA ASP A 200 1.24 -6.97 1.90
C ASP A 200 2.48 -7.57 2.56
N ALA A 201 3.38 -6.69 3.01
CA ALA A 201 4.61 -7.07 3.68
C ALA A 201 4.52 -6.92 5.22
N VAL A 202 3.32 -6.84 5.78
CA VAL A 202 3.10 -6.63 7.22
C VAL A 202 3.79 -7.69 8.07
N GLN A 203 3.84 -8.94 7.61
CA GLN A 203 4.55 -10.03 8.31
C GLN A 203 6.02 -10.16 7.90
N ALA A 204 6.46 -9.49 6.84
CA ALA A 204 7.79 -9.63 6.26
C ALA A 204 8.71 -8.44 6.55
N PHE A 205 8.16 -7.21 6.56
CA PHE A 205 8.92 -5.98 6.74
C PHE A 205 9.67 -5.97 8.07
N GLY A 206 11.00 -5.79 8.02
CA GLY A 206 11.87 -5.84 9.20
C GLY A 206 12.13 -7.24 9.76
N GLN A 207 11.49 -8.30 9.23
CA GLN A 207 11.68 -9.69 9.65
C GLN A 207 12.56 -10.50 8.65
N ILE A 208 12.38 -10.23 7.36
CA ILE A 208 13.15 -10.86 6.29
C ILE A 208 13.68 -9.80 5.33
N PRO A 209 14.79 -10.07 4.60
CA PRO A 209 15.29 -9.15 3.59
C PRO A 209 14.28 -8.95 2.46
N LEU A 210 13.94 -7.69 2.19
CA LEU A 210 13.08 -7.29 1.08
C LEU A 210 13.86 -6.34 0.17
N SER A 211 14.11 -6.74 -1.08
CA SER A 211 14.67 -5.87 -2.10
C SER A 211 13.55 -5.36 -3.01
N PHE A 212 13.03 -4.17 -2.71
CA PHE A 212 11.88 -3.58 -3.40
C PHE A 212 12.06 -3.54 -4.92
N SER A 213 13.21 -3.09 -5.39
CA SER A 213 13.50 -2.96 -6.82
C SER A 213 13.75 -4.30 -7.51
N GLU A 214 14.51 -5.22 -6.85
CA GLU A 214 14.84 -6.52 -7.45
C GLU A 214 13.65 -7.47 -7.50
N MET A 215 12.70 -7.31 -6.59
CA MET A 215 11.44 -8.07 -6.55
C MET A 215 10.37 -7.47 -7.47
N GLY A 216 10.64 -6.35 -8.16
CA GLY A 216 9.70 -5.74 -9.10
C GLY A 216 8.43 -5.18 -8.43
N ILE A 217 8.50 -4.85 -7.14
CA ILE A 217 7.36 -4.36 -6.37
C ILE A 217 7.05 -2.90 -6.75
N ASP A 218 5.78 -2.58 -6.93
CA ASP A 218 5.28 -1.23 -7.18
C ASP A 218 4.70 -0.57 -5.93
N LEU A 219 4.03 -1.39 -5.10
CA LEU A 219 3.35 -0.98 -3.87
C LEU A 219 3.68 -1.98 -2.76
N LEU A 220 3.98 -1.48 -1.55
CA LEU A 220 4.27 -2.34 -0.40
C LEU A 220 3.61 -1.77 0.85
N SER A 221 2.82 -2.59 1.53
CA SER A 221 2.21 -2.27 2.83
C SER A 221 3.03 -2.81 3.99
N ALA A 222 3.18 -2.01 5.07
CA ALA A 222 3.81 -2.46 6.29
C ALA A 222 3.15 -1.86 7.54
N SER A 223 3.34 -2.50 8.69
CA SER A 223 2.76 -2.07 9.97
C SER A 223 3.75 -2.23 11.11
N ALA A 224 3.88 -1.19 11.94
CA ALA A 224 4.88 -1.15 13.00
C ALA A 224 4.66 -2.20 14.10
N HIS A 225 3.42 -2.52 14.44
CA HIS A 225 3.11 -3.39 15.58
C HIS A 225 3.49 -4.86 15.41
N LYS A 226 3.93 -5.27 14.23
CA LYS A 226 4.45 -6.62 13.96
C LYS A 226 5.96 -6.74 14.19
N LEU A 227 6.65 -5.61 14.38
CA LEU A 227 8.11 -5.55 14.57
C LEU A 227 8.50 -4.73 15.80
N HIS A 228 7.76 -4.84 16.89
CA HIS A 228 7.99 -4.14 18.15
C HIS A 228 7.84 -2.62 18.10
N GLY A 229 7.15 -2.09 17.10
CA GLY A 229 6.72 -0.72 17.01
C GLY A 229 5.32 -0.48 17.59
N PRO A 230 4.85 0.76 17.66
CA PRO A 230 3.53 1.09 18.18
C PRO A 230 2.41 0.64 17.23
N LYS A 231 1.22 0.37 17.81
CA LYS A 231 -0.03 0.22 17.06
C LYS A 231 -0.47 1.57 16.50
N GLY A 232 -1.31 1.55 15.46
CA GLY A 232 -1.89 2.78 14.89
C GLY A 232 -0.94 3.55 13.97
N ILE A 233 0.09 2.89 13.46
CA ILE A 233 0.99 3.41 12.43
C ILE A 233 1.43 2.29 11.48
N GLY A 234 1.43 2.61 10.19
CA GLY A 234 1.95 1.80 9.10
C GLY A 234 2.52 2.68 8.00
N LEU A 235 2.85 2.08 6.90
CA LEU A 235 3.28 2.79 5.70
C LEU A 235 2.80 2.08 4.44
N LEU A 236 2.61 2.86 3.39
CA LEU A 236 2.53 2.41 2.02
C LEU A 236 3.75 2.94 1.26
N VAL A 237 4.50 2.06 0.62
CA VAL A 237 5.48 2.44 -0.39
C VAL A 237 4.76 2.54 -1.73
N ILE A 238 4.98 3.64 -2.45
CA ILE A 238 4.50 3.83 -3.81
C ILE A 238 5.72 4.12 -4.69
N ARG A 239 6.06 3.20 -5.60
CA ARG A 239 7.22 3.33 -6.49
C ARG A 239 7.13 4.61 -7.32
N LYS A 240 8.27 5.28 -7.47
CA LYS A 240 8.38 6.46 -8.32
C LYS A 240 7.85 6.17 -9.73
N GLY A 241 6.93 7.03 -10.18
CA GLY A 241 6.26 6.90 -11.49
C GLY A 241 4.89 6.23 -11.42
N VAL A 242 4.56 5.49 -10.36
CA VAL A 242 3.20 4.99 -10.14
C VAL A 242 2.30 6.17 -9.78
N ARG A 243 1.18 6.30 -10.47
CA ARG A 243 0.20 7.38 -10.26
C ARG A 243 -1.06 6.79 -9.65
N LEU A 244 -1.31 7.16 -8.42
CA LEU A 244 -2.53 6.81 -7.68
C LEU A 244 -3.28 8.10 -7.29
N PRO A 245 -4.61 8.08 -7.19
CA PRO A 245 -5.36 9.20 -6.61
C PRO A 245 -5.07 9.32 -5.12
N ALA A 246 -5.40 10.50 -4.55
CA ALA A 246 -5.36 10.69 -3.10
C ALA A 246 -6.33 9.71 -2.42
N PHE A 247 -5.90 9.12 -1.30
CA PHE A 247 -6.71 8.16 -0.55
C PHE A 247 -7.57 8.83 0.52
N LEU A 248 -6.98 9.73 1.31
CA LEU A 248 -7.70 10.56 2.27
C LEU A 248 -7.62 12.02 1.85
N HIS A 249 -8.78 12.64 1.67
CA HIS A 249 -8.90 14.02 1.25
C HIS A 249 -8.88 14.98 2.45
N GLY A 250 -8.17 16.12 2.33
CA GLY A 250 -8.04 17.13 3.39
C GLY A 250 -6.84 18.03 3.15
N GLY A 251 -5.98 18.19 4.17
CA GLY A 251 -4.76 18.99 4.08
C GLY A 251 -3.68 18.34 3.21
N ALA A 252 -2.54 19.05 3.05
CA ALA A 252 -1.46 18.62 2.18
C ALA A 252 -0.47 17.62 2.83
N GLN A 253 -0.82 17.01 3.97
CA GLN A 253 0.00 15.99 4.60
C GLN A 253 0.25 14.82 3.62
N GLU A 254 1.35 14.12 3.84
CA GLU A 254 1.80 13.05 2.94
C GLU A 254 1.70 13.47 1.45
N ARG A 255 2.12 14.70 1.16
CA ARG A 255 2.16 15.30 -0.19
C ARG A 255 0.79 15.35 -0.88
N GLY A 256 -0.28 15.48 -0.09
CA GLY A 256 -1.67 15.54 -0.56
C GLY A 256 -2.31 14.19 -0.89
N PHE A 257 -1.60 13.09 -0.68
CA PHE A 257 -2.13 11.74 -0.95
C PHE A 257 -2.90 11.16 0.23
N ARG A 258 -2.49 11.52 1.46
CA ARG A 258 -3.14 11.07 2.69
C ARG A 258 -3.16 12.20 3.70
N ALA A 259 -4.29 12.88 3.79
CA ALA A 259 -4.49 14.00 4.71
C ALA A 259 -4.59 13.53 6.18
N GLY A 260 -4.44 14.48 7.09
CA GLY A 260 -4.49 14.28 8.53
C GLY A 260 -3.13 14.54 9.18
N THR A 261 -3.16 15.21 10.33
CA THR A 261 -1.93 15.53 11.08
C THR A 261 -1.13 14.26 11.37
N GLU A 262 0.17 14.32 11.09
CA GLU A 262 1.08 13.20 11.23
C GLU A 262 1.21 12.80 12.71
N ASN A 263 1.10 11.49 13.00
CA ASN A 263 1.33 10.93 14.33
C ASN A 263 2.83 10.81 14.58
N VAL A 264 3.47 11.95 14.91
CA VAL A 264 4.92 12.06 15.08
C VAL A 264 5.49 11.01 16.04
N PRO A 265 4.90 10.83 17.27
CA PRO A 265 5.41 9.80 18.18
C PRO A 265 5.42 8.41 17.56
N ALA A 266 4.32 8.03 16.92
CA ALA A 266 4.21 6.69 16.33
C ALA A 266 5.11 6.50 15.12
N ILE A 267 5.29 7.52 14.28
CA ILE A 267 6.23 7.50 13.15
C ILE A 267 7.67 7.29 13.63
N VAL A 268 8.09 8.02 14.66
CA VAL A 268 9.43 7.87 15.28
C VAL A 268 9.57 6.48 15.90
N GLY A 269 8.54 6.01 16.61
CA GLY A 269 8.52 4.67 17.19
C GLY A 269 8.61 3.57 16.15
N PHE A 270 7.95 3.73 14.99
CA PHE A 270 8.05 2.78 13.87
C PHE A 270 9.47 2.72 13.31
N ALA A 271 10.05 3.88 12.96
CA ALA A 271 11.41 3.93 12.41
C ALA A 271 12.46 3.43 13.39
N ARG A 272 12.22 3.56 14.70
CA ARG A 272 13.15 3.05 15.73
C ARG A 272 13.02 1.55 15.96
N ALA A 273 11.85 0.97 15.70
CA ALA A 273 11.58 -0.45 15.82
C ALA A 273 12.10 -1.26 14.63
N ALA A 274 12.03 -0.67 13.44
CA ALA A 274 12.56 -1.23 12.20
C ALA A 274 14.08 -1.12 12.11
#